data_7f083f56ce1970b5320bdee9071cc712
#
_entry.id   7f083f56ce1970b5320bdee9071cc712
#
_cell.length_a   1.000
_cell.length_b   1.000
_cell.length_c   1.000
_cell.angle_alpha   90.00
_cell.angle_beta   90.00
_cell.angle_gamma   90.00
#
_symmetry.space_group_name_H-M   'P 1'
#
loop_
_entity.id
_entity.type
_entity.pdbx_description
1 polymer ?
#
loop_
_entity_poly.entity_id
_entity_poly.type
_entity_poly.pdbx_seq_one_letter_code
_entity_poly.pdbx_strand_id
1 'polypeptide(L)'
;MTDVTYVRKACAYVTRATGELLVFEGPGHDGLQIPKGTLEAGESPREALFREVAEETGLGTLNGVSHLTTDVWTRRRSPPKRYVRHFFHATVHEPRDRWVHTVRDGGDEHGSAFALRWVRPSRAGEFALDLDDYVHLLPSTPPASDVASVSD
;
A
#
# COMPACT_ATOMS: atom_id res chain seq x y z
N MET A 1 -31.75 11.73 -9.80
CA MET A 1 -30.45 12.07 -9.21
C MET A 1 -29.74 10.79 -8.83
N THR A 2 -28.52 10.61 -9.27
CA THR A 2 -27.76 9.40 -8.97
C THR A 2 -26.95 9.63 -7.69
N ASP A 3 -27.15 8.76 -6.72
CA ASP A 3 -26.35 8.82 -5.49
C ASP A 3 -24.97 8.26 -5.77
N VAL A 4 -23.95 9.01 -5.39
CA VAL A 4 -22.56 8.59 -5.50
C VAL A 4 -22.03 8.38 -4.10
N THR A 5 -21.50 7.18 -3.87
CA THR A 5 -20.89 6.85 -2.59
C THR A 5 -19.39 7.17 -2.67
N TYR A 6 -18.91 7.91 -1.69
CA TYR A 6 -17.49 8.18 -1.51
C TYR A 6 -16.95 7.32 -0.39
N VAL A 7 -15.83 6.67 -0.65
CA VAL A 7 -15.14 5.85 0.35
C VAL A 7 -13.70 6.37 0.45
N ARG A 8 -13.27 6.66 1.66
CA ARG A 8 -11.91 7.15 1.89
C ARG A 8 -10.99 5.97 2.17
N LYS A 9 -9.86 5.91 1.46
CA LYS A 9 -8.88 4.84 1.55
C LYS A 9 -7.51 5.38 1.89
N ALA A 10 -6.76 4.64 2.70
CA ALA A 10 -5.34 4.85 2.87
C ALA A 10 -4.62 3.74 2.11
N CYS A 11 -3.63 4.12 1.30
CA CYS A 11 -2.88 3.20 0.45
C CYS A 11 -1.40 3.38 0.74
N ALA A 12 -0.68 2.28 0.94
CA ALA A 12 0.71 2.33 1.38
C ALA A 12 1.66 1.76 0.33
N TYR A 13 2.57 2.60 -0.16
CA TYR A 13 3.75 2.11 -0.83
C TYR A 13 4.83 1.91 0.24
N VAL A 14 5.06 0.67 0.61
CA VAL A 14 6.06 0.32 1.62
C VAL A 14 7.29 -0.19 0.90
N THR A 15 8.43 0.48 1.11
CA THR A 15 9.68 0.08 0.50
C THR A 15 10.70 -0.32 1.56
N ARG A 16 11.71 -1.08 1.15
CA ARG A 16 12.86 -1.38 2.00
C ARG A 16 14.12 -0.74 1.38
N ALA A 17 15.27 -0.84 2.06
CA ALA A 17 16.48 -0.12 1.68
C ALA A 17 16.91 -0.28 0.23
N THR A 18 16.58 -1.40 -0.39
CA THR A 18 16.91 -1.66 -1.80
C THR A 18 15.98 -0.93 -2.78
N GLY A 19 14.96 -0.25 -2.29
CA GLY A 19 13.96 0.39 -3.13
C GLY A 19 12.85 -0.54 -3.59
N GLU A 20 12.90 -1.78 -3.19
CA GLU A 20 11.85 -2.74 -3.53
C GLU A 20 10.57 -2.41 -2.81
N LEU A 21 9.46 -2.63 -3.50
CA LEU A 21 8.10 -2.32 -3.05
C LEU A 21 7.42 -3.57 -2.54
N LEU A 22 6.77 -3.46 -1.39
CA LEU A 22 6.00 -4.54 -0.81
C LEU A 22 4.68 -4.71 -1.56
N VAL A 23 4.46 -5.93 -2.04
CA VAL A 23 3.22 -6.28 -2.74
C VAL A 23 2.73 -7.64 -2.28
N PHE A 24 1.48 -7.91 -2.60
CA PHE A 24 0.90 -9.22 -2.38
C PHE A 24 -0.15 -9.52 -3.45
N GLU A 25 -0.43 -10.78 -3.62
CA GLU A 25 -1.57 -11.24 -4.40
C GLU A 25 -2.49 -11.93 -3.41
N GLY A 26 -3.76 -11.63 -3.52
CA GLY A 26 -4.72 -12.19 -2.59
C GLY A 26 -6.07 -12.36 -3.25
N PRO A 27 -7.02 -12.92 -2.50
CA PRO A 27 -8.37 -13.13 -3.05
C PRO A 27 -9.03 -11.80 -3.37
N GLY A 28 -9.89 -11.82 -4.36
CA GLY A 28 -10.77 -10.70 -4.69
C GLY A 28 -10.34 -9.84 -5.85
N HIS A 29 -9.07 -9.81 -6.22
CA HIS A 29 -8.58 -9.00 -7.33
C HIS A 29 -7.45 -9.70 -8.06
N ASP A 30 -7.48 -9.61 -9.39
CA ASP A 30 -6.36 -10.04 -10.20
C ASP A 30 -5.28 -8.96 -10.18
N GLY A 31 -4.04 -9.38 -10.03
CA GLY A 31 -2.89 -8.48 -10.07
C GLY A 31 -2.31 -8.18 -8.71
N LEU A 32 -1.25 -7.40 -8.73
CA LEU A 32 -0.53 -7.03 -7.53
C LEU A 32 -1.31 -6.01 -6.72
N GLN A 33 -1.23 -6.17 -5.41
CA GLN A 33 -1.86 -5.26 -4.47
C GLN A 33 -0.82 -4.69 -3.52
N ILE A 34 -1.15 -3.55 -2.95
CA ILE A 34 -0.38 -2.92 -1.86
C ILE A 34 -1.27 -2.86 -0.63
N PRO A 35 -0.70 -2.71 0.57
CA PRO A 35 -1.52 -2.54 1.77
C PRO A 35 -2.42 -1.32 1.62
N LYS A 36 -3.69 -1.51 1.88
CA LYS A 36 -4.69 -0.45 1.79
C LYS A 36 -5.94 -0.83 2.56
N GLY A 37 -6.70 0.16 2.92
CA GLY A 37 -7.99 -0.09 3.54
C GLY A 37 -8.80 1.17 3.76
N THR A 38 -10.03 0.98 4.17
CA THR A 38 -11.00 2.04 4.37
C THR A 38 -10.77 2.72 5.72
N LEU A 39 -10.82 4.05 5.73
CA LEU A 39 -10.76 4.80 6.98
C LEU A 39 -11.98 4.48 7.84
N GLU A 40 -11.74 4.29 9.12
CA GLU A 40 -12.81 4.15 10.10
C GLU A 40 -13.26 5.53 10.57
N ALA A 41 -14.46 5.58 11.16
CA ALA A 41 -15.01 6.85 11.64
C ALA A 41 -14.05 7.52 12.62
N GLY A 42 -13.76 8.80 12.38
CA GLY A 42 -12.86 9.57 13.23
C GLY A 42 -11.37 9.32 13.01
N GLU A 43 -11.04 8.42 12.11
CA GLU A 43 -9.65 8.08 11.83
C GLU A 43 -9.05 9.01 10.78
N SER A 44 -7.82 9.46 11.00
CA SER A 44 -7.10 10.20 9.97
C SER A 44 -6.54 9.23 8.94
N PRO A 45 -6.23 9.70 7.71
CA PRO A 45 -5.59 8.84 6.72
C PRO A 45 -4.28 8.21 7.23
N ARG A 46 -3.49 8.97 7.99
CA ARG A 46 -2.24 8.45 8.54
C ARG A 46 -2.48 7.34 9.56
N GLU A 47 -3.46 7.52 10.43
CA GLU A 47 -3.82 6.50 11.42
C GLU A 47 -4.31 5.23 10.72
N ALA A 48 -5.14 5.38 9.69
CA ALA A 48 -5.62 4.25 8.90
C ALA A 48 -4.46 3.52 8.24
N LEU A 49 -3.48 4.26 7.75
CA LEU A 49 -2.30 3.68 7.11
C LEU A 49 -1.58 2.70 8.04
N PHE A 50 -1.26 3.14 9.26
CA PHE A 50 -0.56 2.30 10.22
C PHE A 50 -1.38 1.06 10.57
N ARG A 51 -2.67 1.25 10.79
CA ARG A 51 -3.57 0.15 11.14
C ARG A 51 -3.65 -0.88 10.00
N GLU A 52 -3.88 -0.41 8.78
CA GLU A 52 -4.03 -1.32 7.63
C GLU A 52 -2.74 -2.07 7.31
N VAL A 53 -1.60 -1.40 7.38
CA VAL A 53 -0.32 -2.07 7.15
C VAL A 53 -0.12 -3.18 8.19
N ALA A 54 -0.38 -2.89 9.45
CA ALA A 54 -0.25 -3.90 10.51
C ALA A 54 -1.21 -5.07 10.30
N GLU A 55 -2.46 -4.78 9.97
CA GLU A 55 -3.48 -5.81 9.75
C GLU A 55 -3.15 -6.72 8.56
N GLU A 56 -2.71 -6.14 7.45
CA GLU A 56 -2.52 -6.88 6.22
C GLU A 56 -1.14 -7.52 6.09
N THR A 57 -0.14 -6.95 6.71
CA THR A 57 1.24 -7.42 6.55
C THR A 57 1.90 -7.92 7.82
N GLY A 58 1.36 -7.58 8.97
CA GLY A 58 1.98 -7.87 10.26
C GLY A 58 3.11 -6.91 10.64
N LEU A 59 3.42 -5.92 9.79
CA LEU A 59 4.49 -4.96 10.08
C LEU A 59 3.99 -3.88 11.04
N GLY A 60 4.63 -3.79 12.20
CA GLY A 60 4.21 -2.87 13.25
C GLY A 60 4.99 -1.56 13.29
N THR A 61 6.08 -1.45 12.53
CA THR A 61 6.92 -0.26 12.54
C THR A 61 7.14 0.25 11.12
N LEU A 62 6.77 1.50 10.89
CA LEU A 62 7.00 2.19 9.62
C LEU A 62 7.87 3.41 9.89
N ASN A 63 8.82 3.67 9.00
CA ASN A 63 9.72 4.81 9.10
C ASN A 63 9.50 5.77 7.94
N GLY A 64 9.80 7.04 8.16
CA GLY A 64 9.78 8.04 7.10
C GLY A 64 8.46 8.14 6.36
N VAL A 65 7.36 8.04 7.08
CA VAL A 65 6.02 8.08 6.48
C VAL A 65 5.76 9.46 5.92
N SER A 66 5.45 9.52 4.62
CA SER A 66 5.12 10.77 3.95
C SER A 66 3.92 10.59 3.04
N HIS A 67 3.08 11.61 3.00
CA HIS A 67 1.95 11.65 2.09
C HIS A 67 2.44 12.00 0.69
N LEU A 68 2.07 11.20 -0.30
CA LEU A 68 2.46 11.44 -1.68
C LEU A 68 1.42 12.24 -2.43
N THR A 69 0.20 11.78 -2.42
CA THR A 69 -0.88 12.40 -3.17
C THR A 69 -2.23 11.85 -2.72
N THR A 70 -3.27 12.58 -3.09
CA THR A 70 -4.64 12.12 -2.89
C THR A 70 -5.38 12.29 -4.20
N ASP A 71 -6.10 11.26 -4.61
CA ASP A 71 -6.91 11.33 -5.81
C ASP A 71 -8.33 10.85 -5.55
N VAL A 72 -9.16 10.97 -6.57
CA VAL A 72 -10.49 10.37 -6.59
C VAL A 72 -10.51 9.39 -7.75
N TRP A 73 -10.67 8.11 -7.41
CA TRP A 73 -10.70 7.03 -8.39
C TRP A 73 -12.11 6.45 -8.44
N THR A 74 -12.67 6.37 -9.63
CA THR A 74 -14.04 5.90 -9.79
C THR A 74 -14.04 4.44 -10.23
N ARG A 75 -14.67 3.60 -9.42
CA ARG A 75 -14.95 2.23 -9.81
C ARG A 75 -16.25 2.23 -10.58
N ARG A 76 -16.19 1.82 -11.84
CA ARG A 76 -17.38 1.78 -12.70
C ARG A 76 -18.23 0.59 -12.31
N ARG A 77 -19.38 0.91 -11.74
CA ARG A 77 -20.41 -0.06 -11.41
C ARG A 77 -21.70 0.70 -11.19
N SER A 78 -22.79 0.02 -11.00
CA SER A 78 -24.09 0.64 -10.77
C SER A 78 -24.57 0.35 -9.34
N PRO A 79 -24.70 1.37 -8.48
CA PRO A 79 -24.31 2.77 -8.67
C PRO A 79 -22.79 2.96 -8.64
N PRO A 80 -22.27 4.06 -9.21
CA PRO A 80 -20.84 4.33 -9.19
C PRO A 80 -20.31 4.49 -7.76
N LYS A 81 -19.10 4.01 -7.55
CA LYS A 81 -18.43 4.15 -6.27
C LYS A 81 -17.12 4.89 -6.48
N ARG A 82 -16.92 5.96 -5.72
CA ARG A 82 -15.72 6.77 -5.81
C ARG A 82 -14.88 6.58 -4.57
N TYR A 83 -13.60 6.36 -4.80
CA TYR A 83 -12.63 6.19 -3.73
C TYR A 83 -11.76 7.43 -3.67
N VAL A 84 -11.71 8.05 -2.49
CA VAL A 84 -10.74 9.10 -2.19
C VAL A 84 -9.52 8.37 -1.65
N ARG A 85 -8.48 8.27 -2.47
CA ARG A 85 -7.30 7.47 -2.14
C ARG A 85 -6.17 8.36 -1.66
N HIS A 86 -5.77 8.15 -0.41
CA HIS A 86 -4.64 8.84 0.18
C HIS A 86 -3.43 7.91 0.09
N PHE A 87 -2.49 8.24 -0.79
CA PHE A 87 -1.29 7.45 -1.00
C PHE A 87 -0.16 7.96 -0.14
N PHE A 88 0.50 7.04 0.55
CA PHE A 88 1.64 7.33 1.41
C PHE A 88 2.82 6.46 1.00
N HIS A 89 4.01 6.97 1.25
CA HIS A 89 5.23 6.20 1.19
C HIS A 89 5.77 6.00 2.60
N ALA A 90 6.23 4.80 2.89
CA ALA A 90 6.89 4.48 4.14
C ALA A 90 8.01 3.49 3.88
N THR A 91 9.00 3.46 4.76
CA THR A 91 10.10 2.51 4.68
C THR A 91 10.07 1.57 5.87
N VAL A 92 10.58 0.36 5.66
CA VAL A 92 10.71 -0.62 6.73
C VAL A 92 12.08 -1.27 6.66
N HIS A 93 12.49 -1.82 7.79
CA HIS A 93 13.65 -2.68 7.87
C HIS A 93 13.13 -4.11 8.03
N GLU A 94 12.95 -4.81 6.92
CA GLU A 94 12.38 -6.15 6.92
C GLU A 94 13.30 -7.09 6.14
N PRO A 95 13.97 -8.02 6.81
CA PRO A 95 14.89 -8.94 6.15
C PRO A 95 14.21 -10.09 5.41
N ARG A 96 12.95 -10.39 5.72
CA ARG A 96 12.25 -11.47 5.02
C ARG A 96 11.96 -11.09 3.58
N ASP A 97 12.27 -11.97 2.65
CA ASP A 97 11.95 -11.77 1.24
C ASP A 97 10.52 -12.16 0.92
N ARG A 98 9.96 -13.06 1.68
CA ARG A 98 8.57 -13.53 1.52
C ARG A 98 8.03 -13.98 2.86
N TRP A 99 6.74 -13.72 3.06
CA TRP A 99 6.02 -14.29 4.20
C TRP A 99 4.53 -14.29 3.91
N VAL A 100 3.81 -15.07 4.71
CA VAL A 100 2.35 -15.10 4.64
C VAL A 100 1.81 -14.50 5.92
N HIS A 101 0.86 -13.62 5.79
CA HIS A 101 0.18 -13.03 6.95
C HIS A 101 -1.32 -13.27 6.84
N THR A 102 -1.91 -13.75 7.91
CA THR A 102 -3.36 -13.97 7.98
C THR A 102 -3.99 -12.78 8.67
N VAL A 103 -4.97 -12.15 8.01
CA VAL A 103 -5.66 -10.98 8.54
C VAL A 103 -6.63 -11.45 9.64
N ARG A 104 -6.51 -10.85 10.83
CA ARG A 104 -7.32 -11.25 11.99
C ARG A 104 -8.44 -10.27 12.32
N ASP A 105 -8.24 -8.99 11.99
CA ASP A 105 -9.15 -7.92 12.40
C ASP A 105 -9.63 -7.05 11.24
N GLY A 106 -9.55 -7.52 10.02
CA GLY A 106 -9.78 -6.72 8.82
C GLY A 106 -11.21 -6.68 8.29
N GLY A 107 -12.22 -6.87 9.11
CA GLY A 107 -13.59 -6.85 8.60
C GLY A 107 -13.83 -7.93 7.55
N ASP A 108 -14.13 -7.51 6.32
CA ASP A 108 -14.38 -8.44 5.21
C ASP A 108 -13.15 -9.27 4.84
N GLU A 109 -11.98 -8.80 5.22
CA GLU A 109 -10.72 -9.50 4.92
C GLU A 109 -10.32 -10.47 6.03
N HIS A 110 -11.06 -10.51 7.12
CA HIS A 110 -10.77 -11.38 8.25
C HIS A 110 -10.65 -12.83 7.81
N GLY A 111 -9.52 -13.46 8.18
CA GLY A 111 -9.22 -14.83 7.79
C GLY A 111 -8.53 -14.98 6.44
N SER A 112 -8.41 -13.90 5.66
CA SER A 112 -7.67 -13.93 4.40
C SER A 112 -6.18 -14.06 4.67
N ALA A 113 -5.50 -14.85 3.85
CA ALA A 113 -4.06 -15.00 3.91
C ALA A 113 -3.42 -14.27 2.73
N PHE A 114 -2.50 -13.37 3.02
CA PHE A 114 -1.78 -12.63 1.98
C PHE A 114 -0.34 -13.15 1.88
N ALA A 115 0.07 -13.47 0.65
CA ALA A 115 1.44 -13.88 0.37
C ALA A 115 2.23 -12.62 -0.02
N LEU A 116 3.06 -12.16 0.89
CA LEU A 116 3.80 -10.90 0.75
C LEU A 116 5.17 -11.15 0.14
N ARG A 117 5.60 -10.24 -0.72
CA ARG A 117 6.92 -10.28 -1.34
C ARG A 117 7.32 -8.88 -1.79
N TRP A 118 8.56 -8.76 -2.24
CA TRP A 118 9.13 -7.49 -2.68
C TRP A 118 9.34 -7.53 -4.19
N VAL A 119 9.04 -6.42 -4.85
CA VAL A 119 9.26 -6.28 -6.29
C VAL A 119 9.92 -4.94 -6.58
N ARG A 120 10.66 -4.86 -7.68
CA ARG A 120 11.12 -3.57 -8.18
C ARG A 120 9.95 -2.89 -8.87
N PRO A 121 9.60 -1.65 -8.50
CA PRO A 121 8.43 -0.99 -9.10
C PRO A 121 8.46 -0.96 -10.62
N SER A 122 9.64 -0.76 -11.21
CA SER A 122 9.80 -0.69 -12.67
C SER A 122 9.64 -2.04 -13.36
N ARG A 123 9.66 -3.14 -12.63
CA ARG A 123 9.57 -4.50 -13.19
C ARG A 123 8.44 -5.29 -12.58
N ALA A 124 7.57 -4.63 -11.85
CA ALA A 124 6.41 -5.27 -11.28
C ALA A 124 5.46 -5.69 -12.41
N GLY A 125 4.68 -6.74 -12.17
CA GLY A 125 3.60 -7.12 -13.06
C GLY A 125 2.45 -6.13 -12.99
N GLU A 126 1.31 -6.53 -13.51
CA GLU A 126 0.13 -5.68 -13.48
C GLU A 126 -0.41 -5.53 -12.07
N PHE A 127 -0.73 -4.30 -11.70
CA PHE A 127 -1.36 -4.00 -10.43
C PHE A 127 -2.88 -4.01 -10.57
N ALA A 128 -3.53 -4.47 -9.52
CA ALA A 128 -4.99 -4.39 -9.41
C ALA A 128 -5.39 -2.94 -9.16
N LEU A 129 -6.58 -2.56 -9.61
CA LEU A 129 -7.26 -1.32 -9.23
C LEU A 129 -6.42 -0.05 -9.45
N ASP A 130 -5.55 -0.05 -10.44
CA ASP A 130 -4.67 1.08 -10.74
C ASP A 130 -3.83 1.51 -9.54
N LEU A 131 -3.46 0.56 -8.68
CA LEU A 131 -2.70 0.85 -7.47
C LEU A 131 -1.27 1.31 -7.75
N ASP A 132 -0.77 1.11 -8.97
CA ASP A 132 0.55 1.57 -9.39
C ASP A 132 0.58 2.99 -9.95
N ASP A 133 -0.55 3.69 -9.94
CA ASP A 133 -0.67 5.02 -10.54
C ASP A 133 0.40 6.00 -10.08
N TYR A 134 0.89 5.86 -8.87
CA TYR A 134 1.82 6.83 -8.28
C TYR A 134 3.17 6.25 -7.89
N VAL A 135 3.52 5.05 -8.35
CA VAL A 135 4.83 4.47 -8.04
C VAL A 135 5.97 5.35 -8.58
N HIS A 136 5.70 6.12 -9.62
CA HIS A 136 6.69 7.05 -10.17
C HIS A 136 7.06 8.19 -9.22
N LEU A 137 6.25 8.41 -8.17
CA LEU A 137 6.55 9.42 -7.15
C LEU A 137 7.49 8.89 -6.06
N LEU A 138 7.78 7.60 -6.06
CA LEU A 138 8.68 7.02 -5.06
C LEU A 138 10.10 7.52 -5.29
N PRO A 139 10.87 7.76 -4.20
CA PRO A 139 12.25 8.18 -4.34
C PRO A 139 13.07 7.15 -5.09
N SER A 140 13.98 7.62 -5.95
CA SER A 140 14.95 6.74 -6.57
C SER A 140 15.88 6.17 -5.52
N THR A 141 16.12 4.86 -5.59
CA THR A 141 17.05 4.22 -4.67
C THR A 141 18.47 4.59 -5.11
N PRO A 142 19.26 5.22 -4.21
CA PRO A 142 20.64 5.51 -4.57
C PRO A 142 21.44 4.21 -4.69
N PRO A 143 22.46 4.18 -5.57
CA PRO A 143 23.39 3.06 -5.60
C PRO A 143 24.05 2.87 -4.24
N ALA A 144 24.48 1.65 -3.95
CA ALA A 144 25.12 1.34 -2.68
C ALA A 144 26.35 2.22 -2.40
N SER A 145 27.08 2.60 -3.43
CA SER A 145 28.22 3.49 -3.31
C SER A 145 27.83 4.89 -2.84
N ASP A 146 26.68 5.38 -3.25
CA ASP A 146 26.19 6.68 -2.82
C ASP A 146 25.79 6.67 -1.36
N VAL A 147 25.18 5.57 -0.95
CA VAL A 147 24.82 5.39 0.46
C VAL A 147 26.06 5.39 1.34
N ALA A 148 27.11 4.72 0.92
CA ALA A 148 28.36 4.68 1.65
C ALA A 148 29.02 6.05 1.73
N SER A 149 28.97 6.85 0.67
CA SER A 149 29.57 8.17 0.65
C SER A 149 28.80 9.17 1.53
N VAL A 150 27.52 8.99 1.67
CA VAL A 150 26.70 9.86 2.50
C VAL A 150 26.98 9.66 3.99
N SER A 151 27.41 8.48 4.37
CA SER A 151 27.68 8.17 5.76
C SER A 151 28.97 8.76 6.31
N ASP A 152 29.80 9.35 5.48
CA ASP A 152 31.03 10.02 5.89
C ASP A 152 30.76 11.40 6.54
#